data_3b1c46a671e93278cd73ca3d34309f7d
#
_entry.id   3b1c46a671e93278cd73ca3d34309f7d
#
_cell.length_a   1.000
_cell.length_b   1.000
_cell.length_c   1.000
_cell.angle_alpha   90.00
_cell.angle_beta   90.00
_cell.angle_gamma   90.00
#
_symmetry.space_group_name_H-M   'P 1'
#
loop_
_entity.id
_entity.type
_entity.pdbx_description
1 polymer ?
#
loop_
_entity_poly.entity_id
_entity_poly.type
_entity_poly.pdbx_seq_one_letter_code
_entity_poly.pdbx_strand_id
1 'polypeptide(L)'
;MVVESIGIPLCYYLNPDFYDLRINRTKMFYGDYLSSYVFLSSIAIIVLLLSLLFFAHDNKERIDTETEQENASATQNEKNYYYIIGLILLIMYAIFTFYGAVTGKLALFDYSLYKTSGSRLGNYLERGYWFATIFVCGAGSKRQILKALPFFAVSSIILVLAGNRNDVYYPFLIGLGMYYMRFKSIPYLFWSILFILVFFASPLIILYRNQQDITLDMFSPISLLGESFFELGGQLTAVSHMFTWLESGSGFAYGMTYLLGIAGSLIYPLHLPILEVITNSEYWIGSKITAIGFAMFAELYYNFGFVGMILSYVAIGYIISDQNYSKSNLDKMILKSYICLWILFLIRNSFAFSFVYFMMFLSLYFFEKLLRMIYNK
;
A
#
# COMPACT_ATOMS: atom_id res chain seq x y z
N MET A 1 10.05 0.30 0.51
CA MET A 1 10.85 1.47 0.09
C MET A 1 12.33 1.13 -0.14
N VAL A 2 13.15 0.81 0.90
CA VAL A 2 14.58 0.47 0.67
C VAL A 2 14.74 -0.65 -0.35
N VAL A 3 14.05 -1.77 -0.17
CA VAL A 3 14.10 -2.91 -1.09
C VAL A 3 13.60 -2.53 -2.49
N GLU A 4 12.55 -1.73 -2.57
CA GLU A 4 12.00 -1.25 -3.84
C GLU A 4 12.94 -0.27 -4.56
N SER A 5 13.67 0.55 -3.81
CA SER A 5 14.48 1.62 -4.37
C SER A 5 15.91 1.20 -4.69
N ILE A 6 16.48 0.27 -3.94
CA ILE A 6 17.89 -0.12 -4.06
C ILE A 6 18.04 -1.54 -4.60
N GLY A 7 17.00 -2.37 -4.45
CA GLY A 7 17.08 -3.79 -4.74
C GLY A 7 17.51 -4.10 -6.17
N ILE A 8 16.82 -3.55 -7.17
CA ILE A 8 17.16 -3.81 -8.59
C ILE A 8 18.53 -3.24 -8.95
N PRO A 9 18.85 -1.96 -8.64
CA PRO A 9 20.20 -1.46 -8.90
C PRO A 9 21.28 -2.32 -8.26
N LEU A 10 21.06 -2.74 -6.99
CA LEU A 10 22.01 -3.59 -6.29
C LEU A 10 22.21 -4.93 -7.00
N CYS A 11 21.13 -5.58 -7.38
CA CYS A 11 21.22 -6.84 -8.12
C CYS A 11 21.93 -6.65 -9.47
N TYR A 12 21.62 -5.58 -10.20
CA TYR A 12 22.29 -5.26 -11.46
C TYR A 12 23.80 -5.14 -11.29
N TYR A 13 24.27 -4.46 -10.24
CA TYR A 13 25.69 -4.34 -9.95
C TYR A 13 26.32 -5.66 -9.47
N LEU A 14 25.57 -6.49 -8.76
CA LEU A 14 26.08 -7.76 -8.24
C LEU A 14 26.11 -8.87 -9.29
N ASN A 15 25.15 -8.91 -10.19
CA ASN A 15 25.03 -9.92 -11.23
C ASN A 15 24.39 -9.34 -12.51
N PRO A 16 25.18 -8.68 -13.37
CA PRO A 16 24.67 -8.13 -14.62
C PRO A 16 24.06 -9.19 -15.55
N ASP A 17 24.64 -10.39 -15.59
CA ASP A 17 24.19 -11.49 -16.47
C ASP A 17 22.82 -12.03 -16.09
N PHE A 18 22.48 -12.03 -14.79
CA PHE A 18 21.15 -12.41 -14.31
C PHE A 18 20.07 -11.53 -14.93
N TYR A 19 20.40 -10.28 -15.18
CA TYR A 19 19.52 -9.31 -15.81
C TYR A 19 19.52 -9.42 -17.33
N ASP A 20 20.58 -9.83 -17.96
CA ASP A 20 20.63 -9.95 -19.43
C ASP A 20 19.65 -11.02 -19.95
N LEU A 21 19.39 -12.09 -19.20
CA LEU A 21 18.41 -13.12 -19.55
C LEU A 21 16.93 -12.64 -19.49
N ARG A 22 16.63 -11.62 -18.67
CA ARG A 22 15.29 -10.99 -18.57
C ARG A 22 15.26 -9.54 -19.05
N ILE A 23 16.35 -8.99 -19.43
CA ILE A 23 16.74 -7.57 -19.49
C ILE A 23 16.46 -6.90 -20.81
N ASN A 24 15.91 -7.53 -21.79
CA ASN A 24 15.34 -6.70 -22.87
C ASN A 24 14.30 -5.69 -22.34
N ARG A 25 13.72 -5.97 -21.18
CA ARG A 25 12.89 -4.98 -20.46
C ARG A 25 13.72 -4.03 -19.59
N THR A 26 14.75 -4.48 -18.89
CA THR A 26 15.49 -3.66 -17.91
C THR A 26 16.47 -2.70 -18.58
N LYS A 27 17.24 -3.11 -19.60
CA LYS A 27 18.07 -2.20 -20.41
C LYS A 27 17.24 -1.11 -21.10
N MET A 28 16.03 -1.44 -21.54
CA MET A 28 15.11 -0.49 -22.13
C MET A 28 14.57 0.52 -21.09
N PHE A 29 14.54 0.17 -19.80
CA PHE A 29 13.92 0.97 -18.76
C PHE A 29 14.91 1.72 -17.86
N TYR A 30 16.17 1.28 -17.74
CA TYR A 30 17.11 1.87 -16.77
C TYR A 30 18.29 2.60 -17.42
N GLY A 31 18.61 2.34 -18.64
CA GLY A 31 19.67 2.97 -19.45
C GLY A 31 20.49 4.05 -18.72
N ASP A 32 20.41 5.25 -19.22
CA ASP A 32 21.20 6.40 -18.73
C ASP A 32 20.69 6.98 -17.38
N TYR A 33 19.49 6.60 -16.94
CA TYR A 33 18.88 7.18 -15.71
C TYR A 33 19.14 6.39 -14.43
N LEU A 34 19.80 5.23 -14.49
CA LEU A 34 20.01 4.38 -13.32
C LEU A 34 20.77 5.11 -12.19
N SER A 35 21.84 5.83 -12.52
CA SER A 35 22.64 6.58 -11.55
C SER A 35 21.85 7.71 -10.90
N SER A 36 21.10 8.49 -11.68
CA SER A 36 20.25 9.56 -11.19
C SER A 36 19.14 9.01 -10.29
N TYR A 37 18.58 7.87 -10.65
CA TYR A 37 17.58 7.18 -9.85
C TYR A 37 18.14 6.73 -8.49
N VAL A 38 19.29 6.02 -8.48
CA VAL A 38 19.93 5.56 -7.23
C VAL A 38 20.25 6.73 -6.33
N PHE A 39 20.77 7.82 -6.89
CA PHE A 39 21.07 9.04 -6.15
C PHE A 39 19.80 9.64 -5.48
N LEU A 40 18.75 9.89 -6.26
CA LEU A 40 17.52 10.50 -5.76
C LEU A 40 16.80 9.61 -4.72
N SER A 41 16.72 8.31 -4.98
CA SER A 41 16.06 7.38 -4.06
C SER A 41 16.84 7.24 -2.76
N SER A 42 18.16 7.25 -2.81
CA SER A 42 19.02 7.21 -1.62
C SER A 42 18.83 8.46 -0.77
N ILE A 43 18.79 9.64 -1.38
CA ILE A 43 18.50 10.89 -0.66
C ILE A 43 17.11 10.85 -0.03
N ALA A 44 16.09 10.42 -0.77
CA ALA A 44 14.73 10.32 -0.24
C ALA A 44 14.67 9.41 0.99
N ILE A 45 15.36 8.26 0.97
CA ILE A 45 15.44 7.33 2.10
C ILE A 45 16.18 7.96 3.27
N ILE A 46 17.32 8.60 3.03
CA ILE A 46 18.11 9.27 4.09
C ILE A 46 17.28 10.37 4.74
N VAL A 47 16.63 11.21 3.97
CA VAL A 47 15.76 12.27 4.47
C VAL A 47 14.61 11.70 5.31
N LEU A 48 13.97 10.63 4.85
CA LEU A 48 12.92 9.98 5.62
C LEU A 48 13.44 9.42 6.95
N LEU A 49 14.57 8.73 6.94
CA LEU A 49 15.17 8.16 8.17
C LEU A 49 15.57 9.24 9.15
N LEU A 50 16.22 10.31 8.68
CA LEU A 50 16.59 11.46 9.52
C LEU A 50 15.35 12.15 10.11
N SER A 51 14.30 12.31 9.32
CA SER A 51 13.03 12.89 9.77
C SER A 51 12.36 12.02 10.83
N LEU A 52 12.34 10.71 10.62
CA LEU A 52 11.80 9.75 11.60
C LEU A 52 12.58 9.81 12.92
N LEU A 53 13.92 9.86 12.86
CA LEU A 53 14.77 9.95 14.05
C LEU A 53 14.56 11.27 14.78
N PHE A 54 14.54 12.38 14.06
CA PHE A 54 14.37 13.70 14.62
C PHE A 54 13.03 13.85 15.33
N PHE A 55 11.95 13.55 14.66
CA PHE A 55 10.60 13.69 15.23
C PHE A 55 10.25 12.61 16.26
N ALA A 56 10.88 11.43 16.20
CA ALA A 56 10.71 10.40 17.23
C ALA A 56 11.35 10.82 18.56
N HIS A 57 12.46 11.55 18.52
CA HIS A 57 13.14 12.04 19.72
C HIS A 57 12.32 13.13 20.41
N ASP A 58 11.84 14.10 19.65
CA ASP A 58 11.03 15.21 20.14
C ASP A 58 9.71 14.73 20.80
N ASN A 59 9.09 13.71 20.21
CA ASN A 59 7.87 13.12 20.75
C ASN A 59 8.06 12.31 22.04
N LYS A 60 9.25 11.81 22.31
CA LYS A 60 9.52 11.03 23.53
C LYS A 60 9.50 11.91 24.78
N GLU A 61 10.03 13.12 24.70
CA GLU A 61 10.00 14.10 25.79
C GLU A 61 8.56 14.58 26.08
N ARG A 62 7.71 14.72 25.05
CA ARG A 62 6.30 15.10 25.21
C ARG A 62 5.45 14.02 25.86
N ILE A 63 5.71 12.75 25.57
CA ILE A 63 4.94 11.61 26.11
C ILE A 63 5.14 11.49 27.63
N ASP A 64 6.33 11.76 28.12
CA ASP A 64 6.62 11.66 29.56
C ASP A 64 5.88 12.72 30.38
N THR A 65 5.51 13.86 29.76
CA THR A 65 4.74 14.93 30.39
C THR A 65 3.22 14.80 30.29
N GLU A 66 2.68 14.16 29.23
CA GLU A 66 1.24 14.05 28.99
C GLU A 66 0.62 12.73 29.54
N THR A 67 1.43 11.74 29.90
CA THR A 67 0.96 10.39 30.28
C THR A 67 0.19 10.35 31.60
N GLU A 68 0.20 11.41 32.39
CA GLU A 68 -0.53 11.49 33.67
C GLU A 68 -2.00 11.96 33.55
N GLN A 69 -2.42 12.56 32.42
CA GLN A 69 -3.75 13.22 32.35
C GLN A 69 -4.80 12.60 31.44
N GLU A 70 -4.51 11.67 30.54
CA GLU A 70 -5.51 11.15 29.58
C GLU A 70 -5.67 9.62 29.59
N ASN A 71 -6.14 9.06 30.67
CA ASN A 71 -6.75 7.73 30.70
C ASN A 71 -8.22 7.76 30.25
N ALA A 72 -8.55 8.48 29.19
CA ALA A 72 -9.84 8.36 28.53
C ALA A 72 -9.85 7.06 27.71
N SER A 73 -10.08 5.93 28.38
CA SER A 73 -10.35 4.66 27.71
C SER A 73 -11.57 4.84 26.81
N ALA A 74 -11.40 4.57 25.50
CA ALA A 74 -12.54 4.46 24.58
C ALA A 74 -13.64 3.63 25.22
N THR A 75 -14.88 4.12 25.21
CA THR A 75 -16.00 3.41 25.81
C THR A 75 -16.14 2.03 25.15
N GLN A 76 -16.63 1.05 25.88
CA GLN A 76 -16.84 -0.30 25.33
C GLN A 76 -17.77 -0.27 24.10
N ASN A 77 -18.70 0.68 24.05
CA ASN A 77 -19.60 0.86 22.91
C ASN A 77 -18.84 1.32 21.66
N GLU A 78 -17.88 2.24 21.76
CA GLU A 78 -17.07 2.68 20.62
C GLU A 78 -16.29 1.52 19.97
N LYS A 79 -15.70 0.66 20.80
CA LYS A 79 -15.00 -0.54 20.31
C LYS A 79 -15.96 -1.48 19.58
N ASN A 80 -17.19 -1.62 20.04
CA ASN A 80 -18.16 -2.49 19.43
C ASN A 80 -18.57 -2.03 18.02
N TYR A 81 -18.79 -0.73 17.79
CA TYR A 81 -19.20 -0.24 16.46
C TYR A 81 -18.15 -0.50 15.40
N TYR A 82 -16.89 -0.12 15.62
CA TYR A 82 -15.82 -0.40 14.67
C TYR A 82 -15.66 -1.90 14.41
N TYR A 83 -15.69 -2.70 15.46
CA TYR A 83 -15.57 -4.14 15.31
C TYR A 83 -16.71 -4.73 14.47
N ILE A 84 -17.96 -4.32 14.71
CA ILE A 84 -19.13 -4.82 13.98
C ILE A 84 -19.06 -4.40 12.51
N ILE A 85 -18.77 -3.14 12.20
CA ILE A 85 -18.61 -2.66 10.83
C ILE A 85 -17.50 -3.44 10.12
N GLY A 86 -16.35 -3.57 10.74
CA GLY A 86 -15.22 -4.33 10.20
C GLY A 86 -15.57 -5.80 9.97
N LEU A 87 -16.26 -6.44 10.90
CA LEU A 87 -16.67 -7.83 10.76
C LEU A 87 -17.69 -8.03 9.63
N ILE A 88 -18.65 -7.14 9.49
CA ILE A 88 -19.63 -7.18 8.37
C ILE A 88 -18.91 -7.07 7.04
N LEU A 89 -18.02 -6.10 6.88
CA LEU A 89 -17.25 -5.92 5.64
C LEU A 89 -16.39 -7.16 5.32
N LEU A 90 -15.76 -7.73 6.35
CA LEU A 90 -14.93 -8.94 6.20
C LEU A 90 -15.76 -10.15 5.77
N ILE A 91 -16.90 -10.37 6.38
CA ILE A 91 -17.83 -11.47 6.04
C ILE A 91 -18.38 -11.28 4.63
N MET A 92 -18.83 -10.07 4.29
CA MET A 92 -19.34 -9.77 2.95
C MET A 92 -18.28 -10.08 1.88
N TYR A 93 -17.04 -9.67 2.12
CA TYR A 93 -15.95 -9.94 1.17
C TYR A 93 -15.60 -11.43 1.10
N ALA A 94 -15.57 -12.14 2.23
CA ALA A 94 -15.33 -13.58 2.26
C ALA A 94 -16.42 -14.36 1.50
N ILE A 95 -17.69 -14.00 1.67
CA ILE A 95 -18.80 -14.60 0.92
C ILE A 95 -18.67 -14.28 -0.57
N PHE A 96 -18.37 -13.03 -0.91
CA PHE A 96 -18.22 -12.62 -2.32
C PHE A 96 -17.09 -13.37 -3.02
N THR A 97 -15.90 -13.45 -2.41
CA THR A 97 -14.74 -14.15 -2.97
C THR A 97 -14.99 -15.65 -3.06
N PHE A 98 -15.56 -16.26 -2.02
CA PHE A 98 -15.91 -17.68 -2.01
C PHE A 98 -16.96 -18.02 -3.08
N TYR A 99 -18.03 -17.24 -3.17
CA TYR A 99 -19.05 -17.43 -4.20
C TYR A 99 -18.46 -17.26 -5.60
N GLY A 100 -17.63 -16.23 -5.81
CA GLY A 100 -16.95 -16.02 -7.08
C GLY A 100 -16.05 -17.18 -7.48
N ALA A 101 -15.31 -17.74 -6.53
CA ALA A 101 -14.44 -18.89 -6.73
C ALA A 101 -15.24 -20.16 -7.09
N VAL A 102 -16.30 -20.47 -6.34
CA VAL A 102 -17.11 -21.67 -6.56
C VAL A 102 -17.90 -21.62 -7.88
N THR A 103 -18.39 -20.43 -8.25
CA THR A 103 -19.17 -20.26 -9.51
C THR A 103 -18.29 -20.03 -10.74
N GLY A 104 -16.97 -20.01 -10.60
CA GLY A 104 -16.04 -19.71 -11.70
C GLY A 104 -16.10 -18.26 -12.22
N LYS A 105 -16.83 -17.37 -11.53
CA LYS A 105 -16.90 -15.95 -11.87
C LYS A 105 -15.61 -15.21 -11.49
N LEU A 106 -14.86 -15.75 -10.54
CA LEU A 106 -13.57 -15.26 -10.14
C LEU A 106 -12.53 -16.23 -10.70
N ALA A 107 -11.74 -15.76 -11.65
CA ALA A 107 -10.73 -16.60 -12.29
C ALA A 107 -9.64 -16.93 -11.27
N LEU A 108 -9.62 -18.19 -10.85
CA LEU A 108 -8.51 -18.74 -10.08
C LEU A 108 -7.42 -19.17 -11.07
N PHE A 109 -6.17 -19.03 -10.66
CA PHE A 109 -4.99 -19.42 -11.42
C PHE A 109 -4.72 -18.62 -12.71
N ASP A 110 -5.52 -17.60 -13.01
CA ASP A 110 -5.30 -16.68 -14.13
C ASP A 110 -5.55 -15.23 -13.69
N TYR A 111 -4.46 -14.53 -13.42
CA TYR A 111 -4.50 -13.13 -12.95
C TYR A 111 -5.03 -12.16 -14.01
N SER A 112 -4.81 -12.42 -15.28
CA SER A 112 -5.27 -11.55 -16.36
C SER A 112 -6.78 -11.57 -16.46
N LEU A 113 -7.38 -12.76 -16.42
CA LEU A 113 -8.82 -12.95 -16.36
C LEU A 113 -9.41 -12.45 -15.03
N TYR A 114 -8.72 -12.68 -13.89
CA TYR A 114 -9.15 -12.12 -12.61
C TYR A 114 -9.31 -10.60 -12.68
N LYS A 115 -8.32 -9.91 -13.23
CA LYS A 115 -8.33 -8.45 -13.34
C LYS A 115 -9.42 -7.91 -14.27
N THR A 116 -9.73 -8.64 -15.35
CA THR A 116 -10.75 -8.25 -16.33
C THR A 116 -12.17 -8.66 -15.92
N SER A 117 -12.31 -9.74 -15.15
CA SER A 117 -13.60 -10.23 -14.65
C SER A 117 -14.13 -9.45 -13.43
N GLY A 118 -13.33 -8.54 -12.87
CA GLY A 118 -13.67 -7.77 -11.67
C GLY A 118 -14.95 -6.94 -11.86
N SER A 119 -15.99 -7.26 -11.07
CA SER A 119 -17.19 -6.44 -11.02
C SER A 119 -16.91 -5.16 -10.21
N ARG A 120 -17.65 -4.08 -10.51
CA ARG A 120 -17.57 -2.83 -9.71
C ARG A 120 -17.79 -3.10 -8.22
N LEU A 121 -18.78 -3.94 -7.90
CA LEU A 121 -19.06 -4.33 -6.52
C LEU A 121 -17.85 -5.05 -5.90
N GLY A 122 -17.20 -5.95 -6.65
CA GLY A 122 -15.98 -6.64 -6.20
C GLY A 122 -14.88 -5.66 -5.80
N ASN A 123 -14.62 -4.65 -6.62
CA ASN A 123 -13.61 -3.64 -6.33
C ASN A 123 -13.93 -2.82 -5.06
N TYR A 124 -15.20 -2.50 -4.80
CA TYR A 124 -15.58 -1.81 -3.57
C TYR A 124 -15.46 -2.70 -2.34
N LEU A 125 -15.86 -3.96 -2.45
CA LEU A 125 -15.74 -4.93 -1.35
C LEU A 125 -14.28 -5.26 -1.03
N GLU A 126 -13.41 -5.36 -2.03
CA GLU A 126 -11.97 -5.55 -1.86
C GLU A 126 -11.35 -4.39 -1.05
N ARG A 127 -11.70 -3.17 -1.38
CA ARG A 127 -11.28 -2.00 -0.59
C ARG A 127 -11.86 -2.02 0.82
N GLY A 128 -13.14 -2.41 0.95
CA GLY A 128 -13.79 -2.62 2.25
C GLY A 128 -13.07 -3.67 3.11
N TYR A 129 -12.52 -4.72 2.51
CA TYR A 129 -11.73 -5.74 3.19
C TYR A 129 -10.45 -5.17 3.82
N TRP A 130 -9.75 -4.22 3.16
CA TRP A 130 -8.61 -3.55 3.75
C TRP A 130 -8.98 -2.79 5.02
N PHE A 131 -10.09 -2.05 4.97
CA PHE A 131 -10.58 -1.29 6.13
C PHE A 131 -11.12 -2.20 7.23
N ALA A 132 -11.76 -3.30 6.84
CA ALA A 132 -12.25 -4.30 7.77
C ALA A 132 -11.14 -4.83 8.68
N THR A 133 -9.96 -5.07 8.12
CA THR A 133 -8.80 -5.53 8.90
C THR A 133 -8.37 -4.51 9.93
N ILE A 134 -8.34 -3.21 9.56
CA ILE A 134 -8.01 -2.13 10.49
C ILE A 134 -9.04 -2.06 11.62
N PHE A 135 -10.34 -2.11 11.29
CA PHE A 135 -11.41 -2.01 12.28
C PHE A 135 -11.46 -3.22 13.22
N VAL A 136 -11.34 -4.44 12.67
CA VAL A 136 -11.34 -5.67 13.48
C VAL A 136 -10.12 -5.74 14.40
N CYS A 137 -8.93 -5.48 13.89
CA CYS A 137 -7.71 -5.52 14.69
C CYS A 137 -7.61 -4.32 15.65
N GLY A 138 -8.14 -3.15 15.24
CA GLY A 138 -8.16 -1.94 16.05
C GLY A 138 -9.13 -1.99 17.22
N ALA A 139 -10.32 -2.55 17.05
CA ALA A 139 -11.38 -2.51 18.04
C ALA A 139 -11.64 -3.86 18.73
N GLY A 140 -11.41 -4.99 18.05
CA GLY A 140 -11.71 -6.33 18.55
C GLY A 140 -10.84 -6.74 19.75
N SER A 141 -11.40 -7.51 20.67
CA SER A 141 -10.64 -8.25 21.68
C SER A 141 -9.86 -9.40 21.01
N LYS A 142 -8.85 -9.98 21.71
CA LYS A 142 -8.10 -11.14 21.18
C LYS A 142 -9.01 -12.27 20.70
N ARG A 143 -10.07 -12.58 21.48
CA ARG A 143 -11.05 -13.62 21.12
C ARG A 143 -11.88 -13.25 19.89
N GLN A 144 -12.25 -11.99 19.77
CA GLN A 144 -13.00 -11.49 18.60
C GLN A 144 -12.16 -11.49 17.33
N ILE A 145 -10.89 -11.08 17.41
CA ILE A 145 -9.94 -11.16 16.28
C ILE A 145 -9.76 -12.61 15.83
N LEU A 146 -9.59 -13.55 16.77
CA LEU A 146 -9.47 -14.97 16.44
C LEU A 146 -10.74 -15.53 15.76
N LYS A 147 -11.94 -15.07 16.15
CA LYS A 147 -13.20 -15.44 15.49
C LYS A 147 -13.32 -14.87 14.07
N ALA A 148 -12.72 -13.72 13.80
CA ALA A 148 -12.71 -13.11 12.47
C ALA A 148 -11.65 -13.74 11.52
N LEU A 149 -10.63 -14.40 12.09
CA LEU A 149 -9.51 -14.95 11.33
C LEU A 149 -9.91 -15.93 10.19
N PRO A 150 -10.91 -16.85 10.35
CA PRO A 150 -11.33 -17.71 9.25
C PRO A 150 -11.82 -16.96 8.02
N PHE A 151 -12.55 -15.86 8.18
CA PHE A 151 -13.03 -15.05 7.06
C PHE A 151 -11.88 -14.35 6.35
N PHE A 152 -10.91 -13.85 7.12
CA PHE A 152 -9.67 -13.31 6.56
C PHE A 152 -8.88 -14.38 5.79
N ALA A 153 -8.72 -15.56 6.37
CA ALA A 153 -7.98 -16.67 5.76
C ALA A 153 -8.63 -17.14 4.44
N VAL A 154 -9.95 -17.31 4.41
CA VAL A 154 -10.68 -17.70 3.18
C VAL A 154 -10.44 -16.69 2.07
N SER A 155 -10.65 -15.39 2.36
CA SER A 155 -10.41 -14.34 1.37
C SER A 155 -8.96 -14.30 0.89
N SER A 156 -7.99 -14.41 1.83
CA SER A 156 -6.57 -14.38 1.52
C SER A 156 -6.15 -15.57 0.63
N ILE A 157 -6.60 -16.78 0.94
CA ILE A 157 -6.29 -17.98 0.14
C ILE A 157 -6.81 -17.80 -1.29
N ILE A 158 -8.06 -17.37 -1.44
CA ILE A 158 -8.68 -17.18 -2.75
C ILE A 158 -7.93 -16.10 -3.54
N LEU A 159 -7.57 -14.98 -2.93
CA LEU A 159 -6.80 -13.91 -3.57
C LEU A 159 -5.40 -14.37 -4.01
N VAL A 160 -4.71 -15.14 -3.19
CA VAL A 160 -3.40 -15.72 -3.56
C VAL A 160 -3.56 -16.66 -4.75
N LEU A 161 -4.57 -17.54 -4.76
CA LEU A 161 -4.85 -18.42 -5.87
C LEU A 161 -5.25 -17.66 -7.16
N ALA A 162 -5.86 -16.48 -7.02
CA ALA A 162 -6.13 -15.58 -8.14
C ALA A 162 -4.89 -14.74 -8.57
N GLY A 163 -3.75 -14.90 -7.89
CA GLY A 163 -2.52 -14.17 -8.19
C GLY A 163 -2.48 -12.73 -7.64
N ASN A 164 -3.46 -12.35 -6.82
CA ASN A 164 -3.57 -10.99 -6.25
C ASN A 164 -2.99 -10.92 -4.83
N ARG A 165 -1.69 -10.84 -4.73
CA ARG A 165 -0.94 -10.83 -3.46
C ARG A 165 -1.02 -9.51 -2.69
N ASN A 166 -1.11 -8.38 -3.39
CA ASN A 166 -1.08 -7.07 -2.74
C ASN A 166 -2.27 -6.88 -1.79
N ASP A 167 -3.43 -7.36 -2.19
CA ASP A 167 -4.65 -7.28 -1.41
C ASP A 167 -4.67 -8.25 -0.21
N VAL A 168 -3.69 -9.13 -0.14
CA VAL A 168 -3.43 -9.97 1.04
C VAL A 168 -2.35 -9.35 1.92
N TYR A 169 -1.25 -8.91 1.34
CA TYR A 169 -0.08 -8.44 2.11
C TYR A 169 -0.36 -7.15 2.86
N TYR A 170 -0.99 -6.15 2.22
CA TYR A 170 -1.23 -4.87 2.86
C TYR A 170 -2.18 -4.98 4.07
N PRO A 171 -3.38 -5.57 3.94
CA PRO A 171 -4.26 -5.74 5.10
C PRO A 171 -3.63 -6.60 6.19
N PHE A 172 -2.90 -7.65 5.81
CA PHE A 172 -2.23 -8.52 6.76
C PHE A 172 -1.16 -7.79 7.58
N LEU A 173 -0.26 -7.05 6.93
CA LEU A 173 0.79 -6.30 7.60
C LEU A 173 0.23 -5.22 8.53
N ILE A 174 -0.79 -4.49 8.09
CA ILE A 174 -1.44 -3.48 8.93
C ILE A 174 -2.19 -4.12 10.09
N GLY A 175 -2.95 -5.18 9.84
CA GLY A 175 -3.67 -5.91 10.89
C GLY A 175 -2.73 -6.44 11.95
N LEU A 176 -1.61 -7.01 11.53
CA LEU A 176 -0.58 -7.54 12.41
C LEU A 176 0.12 -6.40 13.18
N GLY A 177 0.41 -5.28 12.52
CA GLY A 177 0.96 -4.08 13.17
C GLY A 177 0.03 -3.53 14.25
N MET A 178 -1.28 -3.42 13.97
CA MET A 178 -2.28 -2.99 14.94
C MET A 178 -2.41 -3.97 16.10
N TYR A 179 -2.41 -5.25 15.81
CA TYR A 179 -2.43 -6.29 16.84
C TYR A 179 -1.22 -6.16 17.77
N TYR A 180 -0.02 -5.97 17.21
CA TYR A 180 1.20 -5.76 17.99
C TYR A 180 1.13 -4.48 18.83
N MET A 181 0.71 -3.36 18.27
CA MET A 181 0.57 -2.10 19.02
C MET A 181 -0.34 -2.22 20.23
N ARG A 182 -1.44 -3.00 20.11
CA ARG A 182 -2.42 -3.16 21.18
C ARG A 182 -2.02 -4.20 22.22
N PHE A 183 -1.44 -5.31 21.80
CA PHE A 183 -1.25 -6.46 22.67
C PHE A 183 0.22 -6.77 22.97
N LYS A 184 1.17 -6.13 22.26
CA LYS A 184 2.63 -6.31 22.42
C LYS A 184 3.09 -7.76 22.54
N SER A 185 2.37 -8.70 21.90
CA SER A 185 2.51 -10.14 22.10
C SER A 185 3.28 -10.85 21.00
N ILE A 186 3.85 -10.12 20.04
CA ILE A 186 4.56 -10.69 18.89
C ILE A 186 6.06 -10.41 19.05
N PRO A 187 6.90 -11.43 19.16
CA PRO A 187 8.35 -11.25 19.28
C PRO A 187 8.96 -10.74 17.96
N TYR A 188 10.07 -9.99 18.07
CA TYR A 188 10.78 -9.48 16.89
C TYR A 188 11.22 -10.58 15.92
N LEU A 189 11.58 -11.75 16.43
CA LEU A 189 11.93 -12.93 15.62
C LEU A 189 10.78 -13.31 14.66
N PHE A 190 9.53 -13.24 15.12
CA PHE A 190 8.37 -13.52 14.26
C PHE A 190 8.30 -12.53 13.10
N TRP A 191 8.54 -11.24 13.34
CA TRP A 191 8.56 -10.23 12.28
C TRP A 191 9.66 -10.50 11.25
N SER A 192 10.85 -10.89 11.71
CA SER A 192 11.96 -11.24 10.83
C SER A 192 11.65 -12.46 9.96
N ILE A 193 11.12 -13.52 10.57
CA ILE A 193 10.71 -14.73 9.84
C ILE A 193 9.60 -14.40 8.83
N LEU A 194 8.59 -13.64 9.26
CA LEU A 194 7.50 -13.24 8.38
C LEU A 194 8.00 -12.43 7.19
N PHE A 195 8.90 -11.47 7.42
CA PHE A 195 9.51 -10.68 6.35
C PHE A 195 10.23 -11.59 5.34
N ILE A 196 11.04 -12.52 5.82
CA ILE A 196 11.76 -13.49 4.97
C ILE A 196 10.76 -14.32 4.16
N LEU A 197 9.73 -14.87 4.79
CA LEU A 197 8.72 -15.68 4.10
C LEU A 197 7.99 -14.88 3.03
N VAL A 198 7.51 -13.67 3.33
CA VAL A 198 6.81 -12.81 2.37
C VAL A 198 7.73 -12.42 1.22
N PHE A 199 8.99 -12.09 1.54
CA PHE A 199 9.99 -11.69 0.55
C PHE A 199 10.26 -12.81 -0.46
N PHE A 200 10.49 -14.04 0.00
CA PHE A 200 10.78 -15.18 -0.88
C PHE A 200 9.53 -15.82 -1.49
N ALA A 201 8.36 -15.72 -0.87
CA ALA A 201 7.12 -16.20 -1.47
C ALA A 201 6.63 -15.32 -2.63
N SER A 202 6.97 -14.03 -2.61
CA SER A 202 6.52 -13.06 -3.63
C SER A 202 6.87 -13.46 -5.05
N PRO A 203 8.12 -13.82 -5.41
CA PRO A 203 8.47 -14.22 -6.76
C PRO A 203 7.81 -15.55 -7.19
N LEU A 204 7.65 -16.50 -6.27
CA LEU A 204 7.00 -17.77 -6.57
C LEU A 204 5.53 -17.57 -7.00
N ILE A 205 4.82 -16.67 -6.32
CA ILE A 205 3.44 -16.32 -6.70
C ILE A 205 3.38 -15.70 -8.09
N ILE A 206 4.42 -14.96 -8.51
CA ILE A 206 4.46 -14.35 -9.84
C ILE A 206 4.80 -15.35 -10.93
N LEU A 207 5.78 -16.21 -10.69
CA LEU A 207 6.10 -17.29 -11.62
C LEU A 207 4.87 -18.12 -11.90
N TYR A 208 4.17 -18.49 -10.83
CA TYR A 208 2.89 -19.18 -10.90
C TYR A 208 1.83 -18.39 -11.68
N ARG A 209 1.65 -17.12 -11.36
CA ARG A 209 0.70 -16.20 -12.03
C ARG A 209 0.96 -16.07 -13.53
N ASN A 210 2.22 -16.07 -13.94
CA ASN A 210 2.62 -15.90 -15.33
C ASN A 210 2.67 -17.24 -16.09
N GLN A 211 2.21 -18.32 -15.46
CA GLN A 211 2.21 -19.68 -16.04
C GLN A 211 3.60 -20.10 -16.55
N GLN A 212 4.65 -19.63 -15.88
CA GLN A 212 6.01 -20.00 -16.22
C GLN A 212 6.35 -21.37 -15.61
N ASP A 213 7.04 -22.21 -16.37
CA ASP A 213 7.55 -23.46 -15.85
C ASP A 213 8.50 -23.21 -14.68
N ILE A 214 8.15 -23.75 -13.52
CA ILE A 214 8.94 -23.63 -12.32
C ILE A 214 10.03 -24.70 -12.37
N THR A 215 11.26 -24.32 -12.71
CA THR A 215 12.41 -25.21 -12.72
C THR A 215 13.13 -25.21 -11.37
N LEU A 216 13.84 -26.32 -11.05
CA LEU A 216 14.56 -26.43 -9.78
C LEU A 216 15.62 -25.33 -9.59
N ASP A 217 16.22 -24.86 -10.68
CA ASP A 217 17.22 -23.78 -10.67
C ASP A 217 16.67 -22.45 -10.14
N MET A 218 15.37 -22.22 -10.29
CA MET A 218 14.69 -21.02 -9.77
C MET A 218 14.62 -21.00 -8.24
N PHE A 219 14.78 -22.15 -7.58
CA PHE A 219 14.82 -22.23 -6.11
C PHE A 219 16.19 -21.96 -5.51
N SER A 220 17.20 -21.65 -6.33
CA SER A 220 18.48 -21.22 -5.77
C SER A 220 18.28 -19.92 -4.97
N PRO A 221 18.92 -19.77 -3.80
CA PRO A 221 18.75 -18.57 -2.96
C PRO A 221 19.09 -17.28 -3.69
N ILE A 222 20.07 -17.30 -4.56
CA ILE A 222 20.49 -16.13 -5.37
C ILE A 222 19.44 -15.77 -6.41
N SER A 223 18.87 -16.78 -7.10
CA SER A 223 17.82 -16.56 -8.08
C SER A 223 16.56 -16.00 -7.43
N LEU A 224 16.11 -16.60 -6.31
CA LEU A 224 14.95 -16.11 -5.56
C LEU A 224 15.17 -14.69 -5.03
N LEU A 225 16.37 -14.38 -4.57
CA LEU A 225 16.74 -13.04 -4.12
C LEU A 225 16.62 -12.03 -5.27
N GLY A 226 17.20 -12.33 -6.42
CA GLY A 226 17.13 -11.48 -7.61
C GLY A 226 15.68 -11.26 -8.06
N GLU A 227 14.88 -12.32 -8.14
CA GLU A 227 13.46 -12.23 -8.49
C GLU A 227 12.65 -11.40 -7.49
N SER A 228 12.94 -11.54 -6.19
CA SER A 228 12.27 -10.76 -5.15
C SER A 228 12.58 -9.27 -5.29
N PHE A 229 13.83 -8.93 -5.53
CA PHE A 229 14.23 -7.54 -5.77
C PHE A 229 13.65 -6.99 -7.07
N PHE A 230 13.67 -7.78 -8.14
CA PHE A 230 13.08 -7.38 -9.41
C PHE A 230 11.60 -7.06 -9.27
N GLU A 231 10.88 -7.92 -8.60
CA GLU A 231 9.45 -7.76 -8.43
C GLU A 231 9.07 -6.57 -7.52
N LEU A 232 9.79 -6.39 -6.43
CA LEU A 232 9.56 -5.26 -5.54
C LEU A 232 10.02 -3.94 -6.16
N GLY A 233 11.04 -3.98 -7.01
CA GLY A 233 11.60 -2.80 -7.66
C GLY A 233 11.02 -2.48 -9.04
N GLY A 234 10.09 -3.28 -9.57
CA GLY A 234 9.55 -3.08 -10.94
C GLY A 234 8.90 -1.72 -11.21
N GLN A 235 8.59 -0.95 -10.16
CA GLN A 235 8.04 0.41 -10.28
C GLN A 235 9.10 1.48 -10.55
N LEU A 236 10.35 1.10 -10.53
CA LEU A 236 11.45 1.96 -10.93
C LEU A 236 11.34 2.41 -12.39
N THR A 237 10.65 1.62 -13.22
CA THR A 237 10.34 2.02 -14.60
C THR A 237 9.57 3.34 -14.67
N ALA A 238 8.76 3.64 -13.66
CA ALA A 238 8.06 4.92 -13.55
C ALA A 238 9.02 6.12 -13.49
N VAL A 239 10.18 5.92 -12.88
CA VAL A 239 11.20 6.97 -12.74
C VAL A 239 11.89 7.26 -14.06
N SER A 240 12.22 6.22 -14.85
CA SER A 240 12.81 6.43 -16.17
C SER A 240 11.82 7.15 -17.10
N HIS A 241 10.54 6.78 -17.06
CA HIS A 241 9.51 7.52 -17.78
C HIS A 241 9.42 8.99 -17.38
N MET A 242 9.48 9.26 -16.06
CA MET A 242 9.49 10.64 -15.55
C MET A 242 10.65 11.44 -16.11
N PHE A 243 11.89 10.91 -16.09
CA PHE A 243 13.03 11.60 -16.66
C PHE A 243 12.88 11.81 -18.17
N THR A 244 12.42 10.80 -18.89
CA THR A 244 12.14 10.92 -20.33
C THR A 244 11.13 12.04 -20.62
N TRP A 245 10.09 12.20 -19.81
CA TRP A 245 9.12 13.28 -19.98
C TRP A 245 9.74 14.66 -19.73
N LEU A 246 10.54 14.80 -18.67
CA LEU A 246 11.21 16.05 -18.35
C LEU A 246 12.20 16.44 -19.46
N GLU A 247 12.97 15.50 -20.00
CA GLU A 247 13.91 15.74 -21.08
C GLU A 247 13.22 16.02 -22.44
N SER A 248 12.05 15.41 -22.68
CA SER A 248 11.24 15.69 -23.86
C SER A 248 10.57 17.07 -23.84
N GLY A 249 10.77 17.85 -22.77
CA GLY A 249 10.24 19.21 -22.65
C GLY A 249 8.86 19.31 -22.02
N SER A 250 8.32 18.22 -21.45
CA SER A 250 6.99 18.27 -20.76
C SER A 250 7.00 19.18 -19.53
N GLY A 251 8.16 19.57 -18.99
CA GLY A 251 8.26 20.38 -17.78
C GLY A 251 7.75 19.69 -16.51
N PHE A 252 7.83 20.38 -15.37
CA PHE A 252 7.26 19.92 -14.12
C PHE A 252 5.74 20.08 -14.10
N ALA A 253 5.07 19.17 -13.39
CA ALA A 253 3.59 19.19 -13.31
C ALA A 253 3.03 20.15 -12.25
N TYR A 254 3.86 20.73 -11.38
CA TYR A 254 3.49 21.74 -10.37
C TYR A 254 2.25 21.38 -9.54
N GLY A 255 2.09 20.12 -9.17
CA GLY A 255 0.95 19.64 -8.39
C GLY A 255 -0.27 19.23 -9.21
N MET A 256 -0.25 19.39 -10.54
CA MET A 256 -1.40 19.05 -11.38
C MET A 256 -1.80 17.58 -11.33
N THR A 257 -0.83 16.66 -11.16
CA THR A 257 -1.17 15.23 -11.01
C THR A 257 -2.02 14.98 -9.78
N TYR A 258 -1.77 15.68 -8.68
CA TYR A 258 -2.56 15.60 -7.45
C TYR A 258 -3.94 16.24 -7.61
N LEU A 259 -4.02 17.44 -8.19
CA LEU A 259 -5.30 18.12 -8.42
C LEU A 259 -6.23 17.31 -9.31
N LEU A 260 -5.70 16.79 -10.42
CA LEU A 260 -6.45 15.91 -11.31
C LEU A 260 -6.82 14.58 -10.62
N GLY A 261 -5.93 14.05 -9.80
CA GLY A 261 -6.18 12.85 -9.00
C GLY A 261 -7.35 13.05 -8.03
N ILE A 262 -7.40 14.17 -7.32
CA ILE A 262 -8.51 14.54 -6.44
C ILE A 262 -9.80 14.70 -7.25
N ALA A 263 -9.77 15.53 -8.30
CA ALA A 263 -10.93 15.79 -9.14
C ALA A 263 -11.47 14.51 -9.78
N GLY A 264 -10.60 13.69 -10.38
CA GLY A 264 -10.97 12.42 -10.98
C GLY A 264 -11.58 11.46 -9.96
N SER A 265 -11.01 11.37 -8.75
CA SER A 265 -11.51 10.49 -7.71
C SER A 265 -12.90 10.88 -7.18
N LEU A 266 -13.19 12.17 -7.10
CA LEU A 266 -14.49 12.69 -6.68
C LEU A 266 -15.55 12.53 -7.77
N ILE A 267 -15.18 12.67 -9.03
CA ILE A 267 -16.09 12.65 -10.18
C ILE A 267 -16.33 11.22 -10.68
N TYR A 268 -15.35 10.32 -10.50
CA TYR A 268 -15.42 8.95 -11.01
C TYR A 268 -16.70 8.19 -10.62
N PRO A 269 -17.21 8.26 -9.38
CA PRO A 269 -18.45 7.59 -9.01
C PRO A 269 -19.68 8.13 -9.74
N LEU A 270 -19.63 9.40 -10.17
CA LEU A 270 -20.74 10.11 -10.80
C LEU A 270 -20.78 9.93 -12.33
N HIS A 271 -19.73 9.36 -12.93
CA HIS A 271 -19.60 9.14 -14.38
C HIS A 271 -19.90 10.38 -15.23
N LEU A 272 -19.52 11.57 -14.76
CA LEU A 272 -19.74 12.81 -15.49
C LEU A 272 -18.82 12.90 -16.72
N PRO A 273 -19.28 13.53 -17.84
CA PRO A 273 -18.46 13.69 -19.06
C PRO A 273 -17.11 14.39 -18.84
N ILE A 274 -17.02 15.25 -17.84
CA ILE A 274 -15.78 15.93 -17.45
C ILE A 274 -14.67 14.93 -17.02
N LEU A 275 -15.03 13.70 -16.67
CA LEU A 275 -14.04 12.67 -16.35
C LEU A 275 -13.14 12.35 -17.54
N GLU A 276 -13.67 12.34 -18.75
CA GLU A 276 -12.89 12.13 -19.98
C GLU A 276 -11.87 13.24 -20.20
N VAL A 277 -12.25 14.49 -19.91
CA VAL A 277 -11.35 15.63 -20.01
C VAL A 277 -10.19 15.49 -19.01
N ILE A 278 -10.50 15.07 -17.78
CA ILE A 278 -9.49 14.85 -16.73
C ILE A 278 -8.55 13.72 -17.12
N THR A 279 -9.09 12.59 -17.56
CA THR A 279 -8.30 11.39 -17.88
C THR A 279 -7.50 11.52 -19.17
N ASN A 280 -7.89 12.40 -20.08
CA ASN A 280 -7.15 12.72 -21.30
C ASN A 280 -6.14 13.86 -21.12
N SER A 281 -6.06 14.46 -19.93
CA SER A 281 -5.06 15.48 -19.63
C SER A 281 -3.65 14.93 -19.72
N GLU A 282 -2.71 15.73 -20.21
CA GLU A 282 -1.27 15.38 -20.25
C GLU A 282 -0.66 15.15 -18.86
N TYR A 283 -1.29 15.68 -17.80
CA TYR A 283 -0.86 15.45 -16.40
C TYR A 283 -1.57 14.27 -15.74
N TRP A 284 -2.46 13.56 -16.45
CA TRP A 284 -3.05 12.34 -15.92
C TRP A 284 -2.11 11.15 -16.10
N ILE A 285 -1.49 10.71 -15.01
CA ILE A 285 -0.48 9.65 -15.04
C ILE A 285 -1.03 8.35 -15.63
N GLY A 286 -2.28 8.03 -15.38
CA GLY A 286 -2.93 6.82 -15.89
C GLY A 286 -3.03 6.73 -17.42
N SER A 287 -3.01 7.86 -18.14
CA SER A 287 -2.95 7.87 -19.61
C SER A 287 -1.53 7.69 -20.16
N LYS A 288 -0.52 8.08 -19.38
CA LYS A 288 0.90 8.00 -19.76
C LYS A 288 1.52 6.65 -19.45
N ILE A 289 1.10 6.03 -18.35
CA ILE A 289 1.63 4.73 -17.91
C ILE A 289 0.47 3.81 -17.61
N THR A 290 0.39 2.71 -18.36
CA THR A 290 -0.58 1.65 -18.14
C THR A 290 0.11 0.44 -17.49
N ALA A 291 -0.60 -0.25 -16.61
CA ALA A 291 -0.18 -1.50 -15.97
C ALA A 291 1.01 -1.44 -14.99
N ILE A 292 1.65 -0.29 -14.81
CA ILE A 292 2.74 -0.09 -13.85
C ILE A 292 2.29 0.99 -12.85
N GLY A 293 2.49 0.73 -11.55
CA GLY A 293 2.27 1.77 -10.54
C GLY A 293 3.27 2.92 -10.71
N PHE A 294 2.82 4.14 -10.51
CA PHE A 294 3.72 5.30 -10.52
C PHE A 294 4.16 5.60 -9.09
N ALA A 295 5.40 5.28 -8.78
CA ALA A 295 5.91 5.40 -7.41
C ALA A 295 5.82 6.85 -6.88
N MET A 296 5.43 6.99 -5.62
CA MET A 296 5.28 8.28 -4.93
C MET A 296 6.50 9.20 -5.11
N PHE A 297 7.69 8.65 -5.03
CA PHE A 297 8.93 9.38 -5.19
C PHE A 297 9.04 10.01 -6.60
N ALA A 298 8.71 9.26 -7.66
CA ALA A 298 8.70 9.78 -9.02
C ALA A 298 7.63 10.85 -9.20
N GLU A 299 6.45 10.66 -8.63
CA GLU A 299 5.35 11.62 -8.70
C GLU A 299 5.68 12.92 -7.94
N LEU A 300 6.29 12.82 -6.77
CA LEU A 300 6.76 13.99 -6.02
C LEU A 300 7.82 14.79 -6.79
N TYR A 301 8.78 14.09 -7.37
CA TYR A 301 9.81 14.75 -8.17
C TYR A 301 9.23 15.37 -9.44
N TYR A 302 8.34 14.68 -10.15
CA TYR A 302 7.67 15.21 -11.35
C TYR A 302 6.83 16.46 -11.06
N ASN A 303 6.19 16.52 -9.89
CA ASN A 303 5.39 17.69 -9.52
C ASN A 303 6.23 18.86 -8.99
N PHE A 304 7.20 18.60 -8.13
CA PHE A 304 7.82 19.65 -7.31
C PHE A 304 9.34 19.67 -7.39
N GLY A 305 9.93 18.85 -8.23
CA GLY A 305 11.37 18.71 -8.35
C GLY A 305 12.03 18.19 -7.07
N PHE A 306 13.33 18.38 -6.99
CA PHE A 306 14.16 17.85 -5.90
C PHE A 306 13.77 18.41 -4.52
N VAL A 307 13.57 19.71 -4.43
CA VAL A 307 13.24 20.37 -3.15
C VAL A 307 11.87 19.91 -2.62
N GLY A 308 10.88 19.87 -3.50
CA GLY A 308 9.54 19.43 -3.11
C GLY A 308 9.49 17.96 -2.69
N MET A 309 10.30 17.11 -3.35
CA MET A 309 10.48 15.73 -2.94
C MET A 309 11.04 15.65 -1.50
N ILE A 310 12.11 16.37 -1.18
CA ILE A 310 12.70 16.39 0.16
C ILE A 310 11.67 16.85 1.20
N LEU A 311 11.02 17.98 0.98
CA LEU A 311 10.01 18.50 1.92
C LEU A 311 8.86 17.51 2.15
N SER A 312 8.43 16.81 1.11
CA SER A 312 7.40 15.79 1.22
C SER A 312 7.84 14.60 2.08
N TYR A 313 9.09 14.14 1.93
CA TYR A 313 9.62 13.06 2.77
C TYR A 313 9.81 13.48 4.23
N VAL A 314 10.17 14.74 4.50
CA VAL A 314 10.18 15.30 5.86
C VAL A 314 8.78 15.30 6.45
N ALA A 315 7.77 15.75 5.71
CA ALA A 315 6.38 15.73 6.15
C ALA A 315 5.86 14.31 6.43
N ILE A 316 6.20 13.35 5.57
CA ILE A 316 5.86 11.94 5.78
C ILE A 316 6.54 11.40 7.05
N GLY A 317 7.82 11.70 7.26
CA GLY A 317 8.54 11.33 8.47
C GLY A 317 7.88 11.89 9.73
N TYR A 318 7.45 13.16 9.70
CA TYR A 318 6.69 13.77 10.78
C TYR A 318 5.37 13.05 11.05
N ILE A 319 4.56 12.81 10.01
CA ILE A 319 3.26 12.11 10.13
C ILE A 319 3.43 10.71 10.72
N ILE A 320 4.45 9.97 10.29
CA ILE A 320 4.68 8.59 10.78
C ILE A 320 5.20 8.62 12.23
N SER A 321 6.07 9.55 12.58
CA SER A 321 6.72 9.61 13.91
C SER A 321 5.82 10.21 14.99
N ASP A 322 4.77 10.95 14.64
CA ASP A 322 3.86 11.53 15.62
C ASP A 322 3.16 10.43 16.43
N GLN A 323 3.65 10.21 17.64
CA GLN A 323 3.16 9.17 18.55
C GLN A 323 1.93 9.57 19.36
N ASN A 324 1.55 10.85 19.37
CA ASN A 324 0.41 11.37 20.12
C ASN A 324 -0.93 10.76 19.68
N TYR A 325 -0.96 10.14 18.50
CA TYR A 325 -2.12 9.43 17.98
C TYR A 325 -2.32 8.02 18.55
N SER A 326 -1.39 7.47 19.35
CA SER A 326 -1.32 6.00 19.40
C SER A 326 -1.96 5.32 20.60
N LYS A 327 -2.14 5.96 21.75
CA LYS A 327 -2.46 5.17 22.95
C LYS A 327 -3.77 5.51 23.65
N SER A 328 -4.22 6.74 23.61
CA SER A 328 -5.37 7.20 24.40
C SER A 328 -6.72 7.15 23.67
N ASN A 329 -6.73 7.20 22.32
CA ASN A 329 -7.95 7.34 21.55
C ASN A 329 -8.01 6.34 20.40
N LEU A 330 -9.03 5.47 20.39
CA LEU A 330 -9.25 4.45 19.38
C LEU A 330 -9.40 5.05 17.96
N ASP A 331 -10.11 6.17 17.84
CA ASP A 331 -10.31 6.87 16.56
C ASP A 331 -8.99 7.33 15.98
N LYS A 332 -8.13 7.94 16.80
CA LYS A 332 -6.80 8.39 16.39
C LYS A 332 -5.93 7.20 15.97
N MET A 333 -5.97 6.09 16.70
CA MET A 333 -5.22 4.87 16.38
C MET A 333 -5.67 4.28 15.02
N ILE A 334 -6.97 4.21 14.78
CA ILE A 334 -7.55 3.72 13.51
C ILE A 334 -7.14 4.63 12.36
N LEU A 335 -7.28 5.95 12.53
CA LEU A 335 -6.90 6.92 11.52
C LEU A 335 -5.40 6.85 11.19
N LYS A 336 -4.53 6.78 12.19
CA LYS A 336 -3.09 6.66 11.99
C LYS A 336 -2.71 5.37 11.26
N SER A 337 -3.28 4.25 11.67
CA SER A 337 -3.04 2.97 11.01
C SER A 337 -3.44 3.00 9.55
N TYR A 338 -4.54 3.70 9.26
CA TYR A 338 -4.97 3.91 7.88
C TYR A 338 -4.01 4.83 7.11
N ILE A 339 -3.57 5.93 7.70
CA ILE A 339 -2.58 6.82 7.06
C ILE A 339 -1.28 6.06 6.75
N CYS A 340 -0.81 5.21 7.66
CA CYS A 340 0.35 4.35 7.41
C CYS A 340 0.11 3.37 6.25
N LEU A 341 -1.08 2.76 6.18
CA LEU A 341 -1.47 1.90 5.05
C LEU A 341 -1.51 2.69 3.75
N TRP A 342 -2.09 3.89 3.77
CA TRP A 342 -2.18 4.74 2.59
C TRP A 342 -0.80 5.19 2.09
N ILE A 343 0.11 5.56 2.99
CA ILE A 343 1.50 5.88 2.63
C ILE A 343 2.20 4.66 2.03
N LEU A 344 2.03 3.47 2.64
CA LEU A 344 2.58 2.22 2.11
C LEU A 344 2.05 1.94 0.68
N PHE A 345 0.79 2.24 0.44
CA PHE A 345 0.17 2.09 -0.87
C PHE A 345 0.67 3.13 -1.87
N LEU A 346 0.89 4.38 -1.44
CA LEU A 346 1.47 5.46 -2.26
C LEU A 346 2.89 5.16 -2.73
N ILE A 347 3.67 4.43 -1.95
CA ILE A 347 5.04 4.05 -2.36
C ILE A 347 5.02 3.35 -3.72
N ARG A 348 3.97 2.59 -4.02
CA ARG A 348 3.86 1.78 -5.23
C ARG A 348 2.88 2.31 -6.27
N ASN A 349 2.00 3.23 -5.93
CA ASN A 349 0.92 3.67 -6.79
C ASN A 349 0.88 5.18 -6.90
N SER A 350 0.31 5.69 -8.01
CA SER A 350 0.07 7.11 -8.16
C SER A 350 -0.90 7.63 -7.09
N PHE A 351 -0.77 8.90 -6.78
CA PHE A 351 -1.66 9.58 -5.85
C PHE A 351 -3.14 9.47 -6.28
N ALA A 352 -3.43 9.68 -7.56
CA ALA A 352 -4.79 9.60 -8.09
C ALA A 352 -5.48 8.27 -7.77
N PHE A 353 -4.77 7.16 -7.98
CA PHE A 353 -5.28 5.82 -7.67
C PHE A 353 -5.43 5.60 -6.16
N SER A 354 -4.48 6.10 -5.38
CA SER A 354 -4.44 5.96 -3.93
C SER A 354 -5.48 6.81 -3.23
N PHE A 355 -5.83 7.97 -3.80
CA PHE A 355 -6.77 8.92 -3.20
C PHE A 355 -8.20 8.39 -3.16
N VAL A 356 -8.60 7.55 -4.12
CA VAL A 356 -9.90 6.86 -4.07
C VAL A 356 -10.06 6.02 -2.80
N TYR A 357 -9.02 5.28 -2.44
CA TYR A 357 -9.01 4.51 -1.20
C TYR A 357 -9.12 5.39 0.04
N PHE A 358 -8.41 6.53 0.02
CA PHE A 358 -8.46 7.50 1.10
C PHE A 358 -9.88 8.05 1.30
N MET A 359 -10.55 8.45 0.24
CA MET A 359 -11.92 8.96 0.31
C MET A 359 -12.92 7.89 0.79
N MET A 360 -12.76 6.65 0.35
CA MET A 360 -13.61 5.55 0.82
C MET A 360 -13.43 5.28 2.32
N PHE A 361 -12.20 5.30 2.81
CA PHE A 361 -11.93 5.14 4.24
C PHE A 361 -12.57 6.28 5.05
N LEU A 362 -12.35 7.53 4.64
CA LEU A 362 -12.93 8.68 5.30
C LEU A 362 -14.45 8.58 5.35
N SER A 363 -15.10 8.14 4.26
CA SER A 363 -16.54 7.94 4.22
C SER A 363 -17.02 6.92 5.28
N LEU A 364 -16.33 5.79 5.41
CA LEU A 364 -16.63 4.77 6.42
C LEU A 364 -16.35 5.27 7.85
N TYR A 365 -15.27 6.01 8.02
CA TYR A 365 -14.88 6.58 9.30
C TYR A 365 -15.91 7.63 9.79
N PHE A 366 -16.37 8.51 8.90
CA PHE A 366 -17.42 9.48 9.23
C PHE A 366 -18.79 8.81 9.42
N PHE A 367 -19.10 7.78 8.64
CA PHE A 367 -20.32 6.99 8.81
C PHE A 367 -20.38 6.34 10.20
N GLU A 368 -19.28 5.76 10.66
CA GLU A 368 -19.19 5.20 12.02
C GLU A 368 -19.45 6.28 13.07
N LYS A 369 -18.83 7.46 12.92
CA LYS A 369 -19.07 8.58 13.86
C LYS A 369 -20.53 9.04 13.85
N LEU A 370 -21.16 9.08 12.69
CA LEU A 370 -22.56 9.43 12.57
C LEU A 370 -23.46 8.41 13.28
N LEU A 371 -23.22 7.12 13.08
CA LEU A 371 -23.94 6.07 13.79
C LEU A 371 -23.81 6.24 15.32
N ARG A 372 -22.60 6.52 15.79
CA ARG A 372 -22.34 6.74 17.21
C ARG A 372 -23.13 7.94 17.78
N MET A 373 -23.19 9.04 17.03
CA MET A 373 -23.99 10.22 17.43
C MET A 373 -25.49 9.94 17.49
N ILE A 374 -26.00 9.07 16.61
CA ILE A 374 -27.44 8.71 16.58
C ILE A 374 -27.79 7.78 17.73
N TYR A 375 -26.99 6.79 18.04
CA TYR A 375 -27.29 5.76 19.02
C TYR A 375 -26.88 6.12 20.46
N ASN A 376 -26.04 7.14 20.66
CA ASN A 376 -25.67 7.62 21.99
C ASN A 376 -26.56 8.80 22.48
N LYS A 377 -27.59 9.17 21.72
CA LYS A 377 -28.69 10.02 22.14
C LYS A 377 -29.84 9.17 22.76
#